data_298fa3778242b01d00c5902d68083341
#
_entry.id   298fa3778242b01d00c5902d68083341
#
_cell.length_a   1.000
_cell.length_b   1.000
_cell.length_c   1.000
_cell.angle_alpha   90.00
_cell.angle_beta   90.00
_cell.angle_gamma   90.00
#
_symmetry.space_group_name_H-M   'P 1'
#
loop_
_entity.id
_entity.type
_entity.pdbx_description
1 polymer ?
#
loop_
_entity_poly.entity_id
_entity_poly.type
_entity_poly.pdbx_seq_one_letter_code
_entity_poly.pdbx_strand_id
1 'polypeptide(L)'
;MIKSAELENSAYEFEAKMPLRHAVPLGLQHVFAMFVGNLTPLLIITSACGLAGGEFADLQVSLLQNAMFVAGIVTLVQLYGLGPVGGKVPIIMGTSSGFLGVFNSVAATMGGGVTAYGAMMGASILGGLFESVLGVFLKPLRKLFPPAVTGTVVLSIGLSLISVGVNSFGGGNAAKDFGSVENLLLAVFVLVVILLFKHWTNGFLSSSSILVGIIAGYLAAIVMGFVLPTTGVTADGVEFTKAWVLNWNKVAEASWFAIPKLVPVQIVFDLRAILPVMIMFIVTAVETVGDISGVMEGGMGREATDKELSGGIICDGLGSTVAACFGVLPNTSFSQNVGLVAMTKVVNRGALATGAIFLMLCGLIPKLGALISIMPQAVLGGAAVMMFSSIVVSGIQLITKEKMTPRTLTIVSVALGVGYGMGANAKILANTPQFVQLICGESGIVPAAFVAILLNCLLPRDEK
;
A
#
# COMPACT_ATOMS: atom_id res chain seq x y z
N MET A 1 -27.24 4.58 30.99
CA MET A 1 -26.28 5.57 30.46
C MET A 1 -24.88 5.12 30.88
N ILE A 2 -24.01 4.75 29.98
CA ILE A 2 -22.59 4.44 30.24
C ILE A 2 -21.94 5.78 30.64
N LYS A 3 -21.22 5.81 31.77
CA LYS A 3 -20.53 7.02 32.26
C LYS A 3 -19.48 7.44 31.18
N SER A 4 -19.22 8.75 31.03
CA SER A 4 -18.29 9.29 30.04
C SER A 4 -16.87 8.68 30.11
N ALA A 5 -16.40 8.39 31.30
CA ALA A 5 -15.10 7.74 31.55
C ALA A 5 -15.03 6.27 31.07
N GLU A 6 -16.14 5.52 31.13
CA GLU A 6 -16.21 4.15 30.58
C GLU A 6 -16.23 4.14 29.03
N LEU A 7 -16.76 5.20 28.43
CA LEU A 7 -16.77 5.41 26.97
C LEU A 7 -15.37 5.79 26.44
N GLU A 8 -14.62 6.61 27.17
CA GLU A 8 -13.24 6.95 26.80
C GLU A 8 -12.33 5.72 26.92
N ASN A 9 -12.46 4.90 27.95
CA ASN A 9 -11.68 3.68 28.11
C ASN A 9 -12.00 2.61 27.05
N SER A 10 -13.21 2.55 26.51
CA SER A 10 -13.59 1.54 25.51
C SER A 10 -12.83 1.68 24.19
N ALA A 11 -12.31 2.85 23.85
CA ALA A 11 -11.47 3.05 22.65
C ALA A 11 -10.10 2.35 22.75
N TYR A 12 -9.61 2.18 23.98
CA TYR A 12 -8.31 1.60 24.29
C TYR A 12 -8.35 0.10 24.62
N GLU A 13 -9.54 -0.50 24.58
CA GLU A 13 -9.76 -1.92 24.81
C GLU A 13 -10.27 -2.60 23.54
N PHE A 14 -9.58 -3.66 23.10
CA PHE A 14 -9.86 -4.31 21.81
C PHE A 14 -11.28 -4.88 21.69
N GLU A 15 -11.78 -5.52 22.75
CA GLU A 15 -13.07 -6.21 22.75
C GLU A 15 -14.21 -5.43 23.43
N ALA A 16 -13.93 -4.24 23.93
CA ALA A 16 -14.94 -3.42 24.61
C ALA A 16 -16.08 -3.02 23.68
N LYS A 17 -17.30 -2.96 24.22
CA LYS A 17 -18.47 -2.49 23.48
C LYS A 17 -18.47 -0.98 23.40
N MET A 18 -18.50 -0.44 22.19
CA MET A 18 -18.56 0.99 21.92
C MET A 18 -19.83 1.37 21.18
N PRO A 19 -20.55 2.44 21.58
CA PRO A 19 -21.69 2.94 20.82
C PRO A 19 -21.27 3.44 19.42
N LEU A 20 -22.08 3.18 18.42
CA LEU A 20 -21.77 3.53 17.00
C LEU A 20 -21.41 5.01 16.81
N ARG A 21 -22.05 5.92 17.54
CA ARG A 21 -21.76 7.37 17.46
C ARG A 21 -20.29 7.74 17.78
N HIS A 22 -19.60 6.91 18.58
CA HIS A 22 -18.19 7.08 18.92
C HIS A 22 -17.30 6.17 18.07
N ALA A 23 -17.77 4.96 17.73
CA ALA A 23 -17.04 4.01 16.92
C ALA A 23 -16.84 4.52 15.48
N VAL A 24 -17.87 5.08 14.84
CA VAL A 24 -17.83 5.53 13.45
C VAL A 24 -16.76 6.60 13.19
N PRO A 25 -16.67 7.72 13.96
CA PRO A 25 -15.60 8.71 13.74
C PRO A 25 -14.19 8.13 13.89
N LEU A 26 -13.97 7.23 14.87
CA LEU A 26 -12.67 6.57 15.08
C LEU A 26 -12.35 5.60 13.93
N GLY A 27 -13.33 4.81 13.49
CA GLY A 27 -13.15 3.94 12.33
C GLY A 27 -12.87 4.71 11.04
N LEU A 28 -13.58 5.81 10.79
CA LEU A 28 -13.33 6.69 9.64
C LEU A 28 -11.94 7.32 9.69
N GLN A 29 -11.43 7.68 10.87
CA GLN A 29 -10.08 8.19 11.04
C GLN A 29 -9.04 7.20 10.51
N HIS A 30 -9.18 5.92 10.84
CA HIS A 30 -8.30 4.86 10.36
C HIS A 30 -8.42 4.64 8.84
N VAL A 31 -9.65 4.65 8.33
CA VAL A 31 -9.87 4.48 6.88
C VAL A 31 -9.31 5.66 6.08
N PHE A 32 -9.55 6.89 6.51
CA PHE A 32 -9.04 8.06 5.78
C PHE A 32 -7.51 8.15 5.79
N ALA A 33 -6.86 7.62 6.82
CA ALA A 33 -5.40 7.52 6.85
C ALA A 33 -4.85 6.58 5.77
N MET A 34 -5.59 5.50 5.41
CA MET A 34 -5.16 4.50 4.44
C MET A 34 -5.87 4.57 3.09
N PHE A 35 -6.96 5.32 2.96
CA PHE A 35 -7.86 5.30 1.81
C PHE A 35 -7.12 5.50 0.48
N VAL A 36 -6.27 6.50 0.44
CA VAL A 36 -5.44 6.81 -0.73
C VAL A 36 -4.38 5.74 -0.96
N GLY A 37 -3.72 5.29 0.11
CA GLY A 37 -2.71 4.24 0.06
C GLY A 37 -3.25 2.92 -0.52
N ASN A 38 -4.52 2.62 -0.24
CA ASN A 38 -5.20 1.45 -0.78
C ASN A 38 -5.45 1.53 -2.31
N LEU A 39 -5.60 2.71 -2.87
CA LEU A 39 -5.99 2.90 -4.28
C LEU A 39 -4.83 3.32 -5.17
N THR A 40 -3.82 4.00 -4.60
CA THR A 40 -2.63 4.47 -5.31
C THR A 40 -1.89 3.37 -6.07
N PRO A 41 -1.57 2.19 -5.48
CA PRO A 41 -0.86 1.14 -6.19
C PRO A 41 -1.60 0.67 -7.43
N LEU A 42 -2.93 0.56 -7.33
CA LEU A 42 -3.77 0.14 -8.43
C LEU A 42 -3.78 1.15 -9.58
N LEU A 43 -3.86 2.45 -9.27
CA LEU A 43 -3.77 3.52 -10.27
C LEU A 43 -2.42 3.50 -11.01
N ILE A 44 -1.33 3.28 -10.28
CA ILE A 44 0.01 3.23 -10.84
C ILE A 44 0.15 2.01 -11.78
N ILE A 45 -0.25 0.81 -11.34
CA ILE A 45 -0.09 -0.41 -12.13
C ILE A 45 -1.05 -0.45 -13.32
N THR A 46 -2.31 0.01 -13.17
CA THR A 46 -3.21 0.12 -14.34
C THR A 46 -2.66 1.10 -15.37
N SER A 47 -2.03 2.20 -14.93
CA SER A 47 -1.34 3.13 -15.84
C SER A 47 -0.12 2.48 -16.51
N ALA A 48 0.72 1.76 -15.76
CA ALA A 48 1.89 1.06 -16.30
C ALA A 48 1.51 -0.03 -17.32
N CYS A 49 0.36 -0.69 -17.12
CA CYS A 49 -0.19 -1.66 -18.07
C CYS A 49 -0.94 -1.02 -19.25
N GLY A 50 -1.09 0.32 -19.30
CA GLY A 50 -1.87 0.98 -20.34
C GLY A 50 -3.40 0.81 -20.19
N LEU A 51 -3.86 0.49 -18.98
CA LEU A 51 -5.28 0.27 -18.65
C LEU A 51 -5.93 1.50 -18.01
N ALA A 52 -5.30 2.66 -18.10
CA ALA A 52 -5.79 3.91 -17.53
C ALA A 52 -6.53 4.75 -18.58
N GLY A 53 -7.85 4.68 -18.59
CA GLY A 53 -8.68 5.48 -19.51
C GLY A 53 -8.95 4.79 -20.86
N GLY A 54 -9.47 5.57 -21.84
CA GLY A 54 -9.87 5.01 -23.13
C GLY A 54 -10.91 3.90 -22.99
N GLU A 55 -10.75 2.81 -23.73
CA GLU A 55 -11.60 1.62 -23.67
C GLU A 55 -11.57 0.88 -22.32
N PHE A 56 -10.53 1.09 -21.52
CA PHE A 56 -10.36 0.47 -20.21
C PHE A 56 -10.87 1.33 -19.04
N ALA A 57 -11.54 2.45 -19.29
CA ALA A 57 -12.02 3.36 -18.25
C ALA A 57 -12.93 2.66 -17.24
N ASP A 58 -13.89 1.88 -17.74
CA ASP A 58 -14.84 1.12 -16.90
C ASP A 58 -14.15 0.00 -16.14
N LEU A 59 -13.15 -0.66 -16.75
CA LEU A 59 -12.34 -1.65 -16.07
C LEU A 59 -11.61 -1.03 -14.89
N GLN A 60 -10.92 0.09 -15.09
CA GLN A 60 -10.19 0.77 -14.03
C GLN A 60 -11.10 1.18 -12.86
N VAL A 61 -12.30 1.73 -13.16
CA VAL A 61 -13.31 2.06 -12.14
C VAL A 61 -13.73 0.81 -11.36
N SER A 62 -13.99 -0.30 -12.06
CA SER A 62 -14.37 -1.58 -11.45
C SER A 62 -13.27 -2.14 -10.55
N LEU A 63 -12.00 -2.03 -10.95
CA LEU A 63 -10.85 -2.45 -10.15
C LEU A 63 -10.70 -1.63 -8.86
N LEU A 64 -10.87 -0.29 -8.96
CA LEU A 64 -10.84 0.59 -7.79
C LEU A 64 -11.99 0.31 -6.81
N GLN A 65 -13.18 0.05 -7.35
CA GLN A 65 -14.35 -0.38 -6.59
C GLN A 65 -14.06 -1.68 -5.82
N ASN A 66 -13.54 -2.68 -6.53
CA ASN A 66 -13.17 -3.97 -5.95
C ASN A 66 -12.10 -3.82 -4.85
N ALA A 67 -11.12 -2.94 -5.03
CA ALA A 67 -10.06 -2.70 -4.03
C ALA A 67 -10.61 -2.18 -2.71
N MET A 68 -11.57 -1.25 -2.76
CA MET A 68 -12.24 -0.76 -1.55
C MET A 68 -13.05 -1.87 -0.86
N PHE A 69 -13.80 -2.63 -1.64
CA PHE A 69 -14.64 -3.71 -1.13
C PHE A 69 -13.82 -4.83 -0.47
N VAL A 70 -12.78 -5.31 -1.15
CA VAL A 70 -11.91 -6.39 -0.65
C VAL A 70 -11.13 -5.94 0.58
N ALA A 71 -10.59 -4.72 0.60
CA ALA A 71 -9.89 -4.18 1.76
C ALA A 71 -10.80 -4.19 3.02
N GLY A 72 -12.08 -3.83 2.87
CA GLY A 72 -13.04 -3.89 3.96
C GLY A 72 -13.29 -5.32 4.43
N ILE A 73 -13.51 -6.28 3.53
CA ILE A 73 -13.73 -7.69 3.88
C ILE A 73 -12.52 -8.27 4.60
N VAL A 74 -11.31 -8.11 4.04
CA VAL A 74 -10.09 -8.68 4.61
C VAL A 74 -9.79 -8.04 5.98
N THR A 75 -10.05 -6.74 6.14
CA THR A 75 -9.96 -6.08 7.46
C THR A 75 -10.92 -6.71 8.48
N LEU A 76 -12.18 -6.96 8.12
CA LEU A 76 -13.12 -7.63 9.03
C LEU A 76 -12.64 -9.03 9.41
N VAL A 77 -12.13 -9.80 8.44
CA VAL A 77 -11.56 -11.14 8.72
C VAL A 77 -10.37 -11.03 9.66
N GLN A 78 -9.50 -10.05 9.46
CA GLN A 78 -8.34 -9.83 10.33
C GLN A 78 -8.74 -9.46 11.76
N LEU A 79 -9.77 -8.63 11.93
CA LEU A 79 -10.27 -8.17 13.24
C LEU A 79 -11.02 -9.27 14.03
N TYR A 80 -11.84 -10.07 13.35
CA TYR A 80 -12.74 -11.05 14.01
C TYR A 80 -12.21 -12.48 13.95
N GLY A 81 -11.46 -12.82 12.93
CA GLY A 81 -10.94 -14.16 12.66
C GLY A 81 -12.01 -15.13 12.13
N LEU A 82 -11.61 -15.98 11.20
CA LEU A 82 -12.38 -17.12 10.69
C LEU A 82 -11.59 -18.41 10.89
N GLY A 83 -11.74 -19.06 12.03
CA GLY A 83 -10.93 -20.21 12.41
C GLY A 83 -9.45 -19.84 12.57
N PRO A 84 -8.52 -20.38 11.75
CA PRO A 84 -7.11 -20.03 11.79
C PRO A 84 -6.78 -18.73 11.03
N VAL A 85 -7.71 -18.19 10.24
CA VAL A 85 -7.53 -16.99 9.41
C VAL A 85 -7.87 -15.75 10.21
N GLY A 86 -6.95 -14.80 10.30
CA GLY A 86 -7.10 -13.55 11.06
C GLY A 86 -6.43 -13.61 12.43
N GLY A 87 -5.57 -12.62 12.67
CA GLY A 87 -4.80 -12.49 13.90
C GLY A 87 -5.63 -12.02 15.09
N LYS A 88 -6.84 -11.49 14.88
CA LYS A 88 -7.66 -10.77 15.89
C LYS A 88 -6.86 -9.63 16.52
N VAL A 89 -6.26 -8.82 15.68
CA VAL A 89 -5.40 -7.69 16.02
C VAL A 89 -5.99 -6.39 15.46
N PRO A 90 -5.76 -5.23 16.10
CA PRO A 90 -6.32 -3.95 15.66
C PRO A 90 -5.55 -3.36 14.46
N ILE A 91 -5.60 -4.05 13.32
CA ILE A 91 -4.91 -3.67 12.10
C ILE A 91 -5.89 -3.53 10.93
N ILE A 92 -5.64 -2.57 10.06
CA ILE A 92 -6.40 -2.37 8.82
C ILE A 92 -5.62 -3.00 7.68
N MET A 93 -6.35 -3.67 6.79
CA MET A 93 -5.81 -4.35 5.62
C MET A 93 -6.17 -3.59 4.35
N GLY A 94 -5.32 -3.63 3.36
CA GLY A 94 -5.59 -3.04 2.05
C GLY A 94 -4.52 -3.38 1.02
N THR A 95 -4.61 -2.77 -0.16
CA THR A 95 -3.72 -3.03 -1.29
C THR A 95 -2.26 -2.74 -0.94
N SER A 96 -1.38 -3.71 -1.14
CA SER A 96 0.05 -3.59 -0.86
C SER A 96 0.76 -2.70 -1.89
N SER A 97 1.47 -1.70 -1.39
CA SER A 97 2.39 -0.92 -2.21
C SER A 97 3.71 -1.66 -2.49
N GLY A 98 4.06 -2.66 -1.69
CA GLY A 98 5.32 -3.40 -1.81
C GLY A 98 5.48 -4.11 -3.16
N PHE A 99 4.36 -4.50 -3.79
CA PHE A 99 4.37 -5.17 -5.09
C PHE A 99 4.60 -4.23 -6.29
N LEU A 100 4.57 -2.90 -6.10
CA LEU A 100 4.67 -1.94 -7.20
C LEU A 100 5.91 -2.14 -8.07
N GLY A 101 7.09 -2.35 -7.48
CA GLY A 101 8.32 -2.58 -8.21
C GLY A 101 8.26 -3.85 -9.06
N VAL A 102 7.85 -4.96 -8.46
CA VAL A 102 7.74 -6.25 -9.14
C VAL A 102 6.69 -6.21 -10.25
N PHE A 103 5.54 -5.60 -10.01
CA PHE A 103 4.49 -5.50 -11.02
C PHE A 103 4.85 -4.55 -12.16
N ASN A 104 5.56 -3.46 -11.91
CA ASN A 104 6.10 -2.62 -12.98
C ASN A 104 7.08 -3.41 -13.85
N SER A 105 7.92 -4.27 -13.25
CA SER A 105 8.80 -5.18 -13.97
C SER A 105 8.04 -6.17 -14.86
N VAL A 106 7.01 -6.80 -14.29
CA VAL A 106 6.15 -7.72 -15.04
C VAL A 106 5.46 -6.99 -16.20
N ALA A 107 4.93 -5.77 -15.97
CA ALA A 107 4.32 -4.97 -17.01
C ALA A 107 5.32 -4.68 -18.15
N ALA A 108 6.52 -4.22 -17.80
CA ALA A 108 7.59 -3.93 -18.78
C ALA A 108 8.01 -5.18 -19.55
N THR A 109 8.24 -6.31 -18.87
CA THR A 109 8.71 -7.57 -19.48
C THR A 109 7.67 -8.21 -20.40
N MET A 110 6.37 -8.08 -20.06
CA MET A 110 5.27 -8.67 -20.82
C MET A 110 4.64 -7.70 -21.84
N GLY A 111 5.10 -6.45 -21.91
CA GLY A 111 4.61 -5.44 -22.84
C GLY A 111 3.28 -4.80 -22.42
N GLY A 112 2.92 -4.85 -21.13
CA GLY A 112 1.69 -4.27 -20.61
C GLY A 112 0.41 -4.98 -21.02
N GLY A 113 -0.71 -4.22 -21.04
CA GLY A 113 -2.02 -4.70 -21.47
C GLY A 113 -2.71 -5.60 -20.44
N VAL A 114 -3.89 -6.08 -20.81
CA VAL A 114 -4.74 -6.95 -19.98
C VAL A 114 -4.05 -8.27 -19.67
N THR A 115 -3.23 -8.79 -20.58
CA THR A 115 -2.52 -10.07 -20.40
C THR A 115 -1.45 -9.96 -19.31
N ALA A 116 -0.65 -8.89 -19.29
CA ALA A 116 0.34 -8.66 -18.25
C ALA A 116 -0.34 -8.48 -16.89
N TYR A 117 -1.43 -7.70 -16.85
CA TYR A 117 -2.22 -7.52 -15.63
C TYR A 117 -2.83 -8.85 -15.15
N GLY A 118 -3.35 -9.67 -16.08
CA GLY A 118 -3.87 -11.00 -15.76
C GLY A 118 -2.80 -11.96 -15.22
N ALA A 119 -1.56 -11.85 -15.72
CA ALA A 119 -0.42 -12.61 -15.20
C ALA A 119 -0.03 -12.20 -13.78
N MET A 120 -0.13 -10.90 -13.44
CA MET A 120 0.03 -10.42 -12.06
C MET A 120 -1.04 -11.02 -11.13
N MET A 121 -2.29 -11.12 -11.60
CA MET A 121 -3.38 -11.74 -10.81
C MET A 121 -3.14 -13.23 -10.60
N GLY A 122 -2.76 -13.98 -11.64
CA GLY A 122 -2.42 -15.41 -11.53
C GLY A 122 -1.24 -15.66 -10.57
N ALA A 123 -0.21 -14.83 -10.65
CA ALA A 123 0.93 -14.87 -9.75
C ALA A 123 0.53 -14.54 -8.31
N SER A 124 -0.37 -13.57 -8.11
CA SER A 124 -0.86 -13.16 -6.79
C SER A 124 -1.72 -14.24 -6.12
N ILE A 125 -2.49 -15.00 -6.89
CA ILE A 125 -3.25 -16.15 -6.36
C ILE A 125 -2.28 -17.20 -5.79
N LEU A 126 -1.28 -17.60 -6.56
CA LEU A 126 -0.32 -18.61 -6.12
C LEU A 126 0.56 -18.10 -4.98
N GLY A 127 1.00 -16.85 -5.06
CA GLY A 127 1.81 -16.22 -4.03
C GLY A 127 1.06 -16.05 -2.71
N GLY A 128 -0.23 -15.66 -2.75
CA GLY A 128 -1.06 -15.53 -1.55
C GLY A 128 -1.33 -16.88 -0.87
N LEU A 129 -1.57 -17.95 -1.65
CA LEU A 129 -1.66 -19.30 -1.11
C LEU A 129 -0.34 -19.74 -0.46
N PHE A 130 0.78 -19.44 -1.10
CA PHE A 130 2.12 -19.71 -0.58
C PHE A 130 2.37 -18.95 0.74
N GLU A 131 2.04 -17.68 0.82
CA GLU A 131 2.16 -16.87 2.05
C GLU A 131 1.28 -17.42 3.17
N SER A 132 0.08 -17.90 2.86
CA SER A 132 -0.79 -18.53 3.84
C SER A 132 -0.15 -19.79 4.43
N VAL A 133 0.55 -20.59 3.61
CA VAL A 133 1.32 -21.75 4.07
C VAL A 133 2.48 -21.29 4.95
N LEU A 134 3.21 -20.22 4.60
CA LEU A 134 4.25 -19.64 5.46
C LEU A 134 3.70 -19.24 6.82
N GLY A 135 2.49 -18.67 6.87
CA GLY A 135 1.82 -18.31 8.12
C GLY A 135 1.59 -19.51 9.05
N VAL A 136 1.26 -20.69 8.50
CA VAL A 136 1.13 -21.95 9.29
C VAL A 136 2.47 -22.36 9.91
N PHE A 137 3.56 -22.18 9.17
CA PHE A 137 4.92 -22.54 9.60
C PHE A 137 5.70 -21.37 10.24
N LEU A 138 5.03 -20.31 10.68
CA LEU A 138 5.68 -19.11 11.19
C LEU A 138 6.60 -19.37 12.40
N LYS A 139 6.20 -20.25 13.32
CA LYS A 139 6.92 -20.47 14.59
C LYS A 139 8.41 -20.78 14.41
N PRO A 140 8.86 -21.67 13.52
CA PRO A 140 10.27 -21.85 13.23
C PRO A 140 10.90 -20.66 12.47
N LEU A 141 10.10 -19.96 11.64
CA LEU A 141 10.57 -18.86 10.79
C LEU A 141 10.74 -17.54 11.56
N ARG A 142 10.03 -17.35 12.67
CA ARG A 142 10.07 -16.11 13.47
C ARG A 142 11.49 -15.69 13.85
N LYS A 143 12.39 -16.64 14.08
CA LYS A 143 13.80 -16.37 14.40
C LYS A 143 14.58 -15.71 13.26
N LEU A 144 14.09 -15.80 12.03
CA LEU A 144 14.69 -15.18 10.85
C LEU A 144 14.31 -13.70 10.74
N PHE A 145 13.27 -13.26 11.47
CA PHE A 145 12.64 -11.96 11.33
C PHE A 145 12.72 -11.10 12.61
N PRO A 146 13.92 -10.88 13.18
CA PRO A 146 14.08 -9.93 14.27
C PRO A 146 13.78 -8.49 13.79
N PRO A 147 13.53 -7.53 14.70
CA PRO A 147 13.20 -6.15 14.35
C PRO A 147 14.16 -5.47 13.38
N ALA A 148 15.47 -5.76 13.46
CA ALA A 148 16.47 -5.27 12.52
C ALA A 148 16.21 -5.76 11.09
N VAL A 149 15.84 -7.02 10.89
CA VAL A 149 15.54 -7.59 9.57
C VAL A 149 14.21 -7.04 9.05
N THR A 150 13.14 -7.12 9.84
CA THR A 150 11.81 -6.61 9.43
C THR A 150 11.84 -5.12 9.13
N GLY A 151 12.49 -4.33 10.00
CA GLY A 151 12.63 -2.90 9.79
C GLY A 151 13.46 -2.55 8.55
N THR A 152 14.54 -3.31 8.25
CA THR A 152 15.33 -3.12 7.03
C THR A 152 14.49 -3.39 5.78
N VAL A 153 13.67 -4.42 5.79
CA VAL A 153 12.76 -4.74 4.69
C VAL A 153 11.74 -3.62 4.48
N VAL A 154 11.04 -3.20 5.54
CA VAL A 154 10.05 -2.11 5.47
C VAL A 154 10.71 -0.80 5.01
N LEU A 155 11.90 -0.48 5.51
CA LEU A 155 12.68 0.68 5.08
C LEU A 155 13.03 0.62 3.59
N SER A 156 13.45 -0.54 3.09
CA SER A 156 13.78 -0.72 1.67
C SER A 156 12.56 -0.61 0.76
N ILE A 157 11.39 -1.07 1.21
CA ILE A 157 10.10 -0.87 0.51
C ILE A 157 9.85 0.64 0.37
N GLY A 158 9.87 1.39 1.47
CA GLY A 158 9.62 2.82 1.45
C GLY A 158 10.59 3.57 0.53
N LEU A 159 11.89 3.31 0.63
CA LEU A 159 12.93 3.93 -0.21
C LEU A 159 12.72 3.63 -1.70
N SER A 160 12.40 2.39 -2.07
CA SER A 160 12.16 2.00 -3.46
C SER A 160 10.91 2.68 -4.04
N LEU A 161 9.89 2.93 -3.21
CA LEU A 161 8.64 3.55 -3.63
C LEU A 161 8.72 5.09 -3.74
N ILE A 162 9.68 5.75 -3.10
CA ILE A 162 9.85 7.22 -3.21
C ILE A 162 10.01 7.63 -4.66
N SER A 163 10.82 6.92 -5.46
CA SER A 163 11.02 7.22 -6.88
C SER A 163 9.71 7.09 -7.69
N VAL A 164 8.87 6.11 -7.37
CA VAL A 164 7.54 5.95 -7.98
C VAL A 164 6.63 7.12 -7.63
N GLY A 165 6.65 7.57 -6.36
CA GLY A 165 5.93 8.76 -5.92
C GLY A 165 6.39 10.04 -6.64
N VAL A 166 7.71 10.23 -6.81
CA VAL A 166 8.29 11.38 -7.52
C VAL A 166 7.95 11.35 -9.02
N ASN A 167 7.89 10.19 -9.65
CA ASN A 167 7.43 10.07 -11.03
C ASN A 167 5.96 10.52 -11.19
N SER A 168 5.09 10.12 -10.26
CA SER A 168 3.71 10.61 -10.22
C SER A 168 3.64 12.12 -9.92
N PHE A 169 4.53 12.63 -9.08
CA PHE A 169 4.67 14.05 -8.76
C PHE A 169 4.93 14.90 -10.02
N GLY A 170 5.71 14.38 -10.99
CA GLY A 170 5.93 14.99 -12.29
C GLY A 170 4.75 14.88 -13.28
N GLY A 171 3.65 14.25 -12.93
CA GLY A 171 2.51 14.03 -13.82
C GLY A 171 2.38 12.60 -14.34
N GLY A 172 3.31 11.69 -13.96
CA GLY A 172 3.37 10.30 -14.41
C GLY A 172 4.21 10.10 -15.69
N ASN A 173 4.97 9.01 -15.73
CA ASN A 173 5.95 8.75 -16.83
C ASN A 173 5.35 8.72 -18.24
N ALA A 174 4.05 8.41 -18.38
CA ALA A 174 3.37 8.36 -19.66
C ALA A 174 2.82 9.74 -20.11
N ALA A 175 2.87 10.76 -19.25
CA ALA A 175 2.36 12.09 -19.56
C ALA A 175 3.27 12.81 -20.56
N LYS A 176 2.69 13.40 -21.59
CA LYS A 176 3.42 14.19 -22.59
C LYS A 176 3.97 15.50 -22.02
N ASP A 177 3.39 15.98 -20.92
CA ASP A 177 3.83 17.14 -20.13
C ASP A 177 4.54 16.75 -18.82
N PHE A 178 5.16 15.55 -18.79
CA PHE A 178 5.92 15.09 -17.63
C PHE A 178 6.96 16.12 -17.18
N GLY A 179 6.98 16.42 -15.87
CA GLY A 179 7.90 17.40 -15.29
C GLY A 179 7.53 18.87 -15.58
N SER A 180 6.36 19.16 -16.16
CA SER A 180 5.90 20.53 -16.35
C SER A 180 5.77 21.28 -15.03
N VAL A 181 5.95 22.60 -15.10
CA VAL A 181 5.87 23.48 -13.91
C VAL A 181 4.49 23.36 -13.26
N GLU A 182 3.44 23.23 -14.05
CA GLU A 182 2.07 23.07 -13.58
C GLU A 182 1.90 21.79 -12.75
N ASN A 183 2.41 20.64 -13.25
CA ASN A 183 2.39 19.37 -12.53
C ASN A 183 3.18 19.47 -11.22
N LEU A 184 4.39 20.03 -11.25
CA LEU A 184 5.25 20.17 -10.07
C LEU A 184 4.62 21.08 -9.02
N LEU A 185 4.06 22.23 -9.42
CA LEU A 185 3.42 23.17 -8.48
C LEU A 185 2.17 22.55 -7.86
N LEU A 186 1.35 21.82 -8.64
CA LEU A 186 0.17 21.13 -8.13
C LEU A 186 0.56 20.06 -7.08
N ALA A 187 1.58 19.27 -7.36
CA ALA A 187 2.07 18.25 -6.44
C ALA A 187 2.69 18.85 -5.16
N VAL A 188 3.50 19.93 -5.28
CA VAL A 188 4.03 20.66 -4.13
C VAL A 188 2.90 21.25 -3.30
N PHE A 189 1.88 21.84 -3.93
CA PHE A 189 0.71 22.37 -3.23
C PHE A 189 0.02 21.28 -2.40
N VAL A 190 -0.23 20.12 -2.97
CA VAL A 190 -0.81 18.97 -2.24
C VAL A 190 0.05 18.58 -1.04
N LEU A 191 1.36 18.42 -1.24
CA LEU A 191 2.30 18.06 -0.17
C LEU A 191 2.30 19.10 0.96
N VAL A 192 2.32 20.39 0.62
CA VAL A 192 2.29 21.49 1.60
C VAL A 192 0.98 21.46 2.40
N VAL A 193 -0.17 21.27 1.73
CA VAL A 193 -1.47 21.13 2.42
C VAL A 193 -1.45 19.94 3.39
N ILE A 194 -0.93 18.78 2.96
CA ILE A 194 -0.80 17.61 3.84
C ILE A 194 0.03 17.94 5.08
N LEU A 195 1.19 18.58 4.90
CA LEU A 195 2.08 18.95 6.00
C LEU A 195 1.42 19.95 6.96
N LEU A 196 0.74 20.96 6.42
CA LEU A 196 -0.01 21.93 7.23
C LEU A 196 -1.07 21.25 8.10
N PHE A 197 -1.92 20.42 7.51
CA PHE A 197 -2.97 19.74 8.27
C PHE A 197 -2.39 18.70 9.25
N LYS A 198 -1.33 18.01 8.90
CA LYS A 198 -0.69 17.01 9.77
C LYS A 198 -0.07 17.63 11.02
N HIS A 199 0.51 18.83 10.92
CA HIS A 199 1.30 19.43 12.02
C HIS A 199 0.59 20.56 12.76
N TRP A 200 -0.34 21.27 12.11
CA TRP A 200 -1.08 22.40 12.72
C TRP A 200 -2.51 22.08 13.13
N THR A 201 -2.98 20.84 12.87
CA THR A 201 -4.27 20.37 13.36
C THR A 201 -4.10 19.15 14.24
N ASN A 202 -5.16 18.77 14.97
CA ASN A 202 -5.16 17.63 15.87
C ASN A 202 -6.32 16.68 15.56
N GLY A 203 -6.23 15.46 16.08
CA GLY A 203 -7.29 14.46 16.00
C GLY A 203 -7.61 14.05 14.56
N PHE A 204 -8.89 14.11 14.20
CA PHE A 204 -9.41 13.63 12.93
C PHE A 204 -8.77 14.32 11.71
N LEU A 205 -8.61 15.64 11.71
CA LEU A 205 -8.04 16.39 10.59
C LEU A 205 -6.55 16.07 10.36
N SER A 206 -5.78 15.95 11.42
CA SER A 206 -4.37 15.54 11.33
C SER A 206 -4.22 14.13 10.75
N SER A 207 -5.03 13.18 11.20
CA SER A 207 -5.01 11.79 10.71
C SER A 207 -5.50 11.68 9.27
N SER A 208 -6.42 12.55 8.85
CA SER A 208 -6.98 12.59 7.49
C SER A 208 -6.22 13.54 6.56
N SER A 209 -5.06 14.05 6.96
CA SER A 209 -4.31 15.10 6.24
C SER A 209 -4.02 14.75 4.77
N ILE A 210 -3.74 13.49 4.46
CA ILE A 210 -3.50 13.02 3.08
C ILE A 210 -4.76 13.17 2.24
N LEU A 211 -5.91 12.76 2.77
CA LEU A 211 -7.20 12.92 2.08
C LEU A 211 -7.55 14.41 1.89
N VAL A 212 -7.32 15.25 2.89
CA VAL A 212 -7.51 16.71 2.80
C VAL A 212 -6.60 17.31 1.72
N GLY A 213 -5.34 16.91 1.65
CA GLY A 213 -4.41 17.35 0.61
C GLY A 213 -4.87 16.97 -0.80
N ILE A 214 -5.41 15.76 -0.97
CA ILE A 214 -5.97 15.33 -2.27
C ILE A 214 -7.20 16.13 -2.65
N ILE A 215 -8.14 16.35 -1.72
CA ILE A 215 -9.31 17.18 -1.98
C ILE A 215 -8.88 18.59 -2.39
N ALA A 216 -7.93 19.19 -1.67
CA ALA A 216 -7.36 20.49 -2.03
C ALA A 216 -6.69 20.46 -3.42
N GLY A 217 -5.97 19.39 -3.75
CA GLY A 217 -5.36 19.19 -5.06
C GLY A 217 -6.38 19.08 -6.19
N TYR A 218 -7.49 18.37 -5.94
CA TYR A 218 -8.62 18.36 -6.90
C TYR A 218 -9.19 19.75 -7.13
N LEU A 219 -9.46 20.51 -6.06
CA LEU A 219 -9.97 21.88 -6.17
C LEU A 219 -8.98 22.77 -6.92
N ALA A 220 -7.67 22.64 -6.64
CA ALA A 220 -6.64 23.37 -7.37
C ALA A 220 -6.62 23.00 -8.87
N ALA A 221 -6.71 21.71 -9.22
CA ALA A 221 -6.76 21.26 -10.61
C ALA A 221 -8.01 21.79 -11.34
N ILE A 222 -9.16 21.85 -10.65
CA ILE A 222 -10.39 22.47 -11.21
C ILE A 222 -10.14 23.95 -11.51
N VAL A 223 -9.59 24.70 -10.56
CA VAL A 223 -9.27 26.14 -10.74
C VAL A 223 -8.29 26.32 -11.89
N MET A 224 -7.24 25.50 -11.96
CA MET A 224 -6.27 25.52 -13.07
C MET A 224 -6.99 25.35 -14.42
N GLY A 225 -7.98 24.47 -14.51
CA GLY A 225 -8.76 24.25 -15.74
C GLY A 225 -9.55 25.48 -16.21
N PHE A 226 -9.87 26.44 -15.33
CA PHE A 226 -10.50 27.70 -15.69
C PHE A 226 -9.51 28.81 -16.07
N VAL A 227 -8.26 28.72 -15.57
CA VAL A 227 -7.27 29.82 -15.66
C VAL A 227 -6.16 29.51 -16.65
N LEU A 228 -5.78 28.23 -16.80
CA LEU A 228 -4.64 27.81 -17.61
C LEU A 228 -5.08 27.06 -18.88
N PRO A 229 -4.25 27.07 -19.94
CA PRO A 229 -4.53 26.27 -21.14
C PRO A 229 -4.54 24.76 -20.79
N THR A 230 -5.64 24.08 -21.13
CA THR A 230 -5.86 22.66 -20.86
C THR A 230 -5.17 21.74 -21.85
N THR A 231 -4.76 22.28 -23.00
CA THR A 231 -4.02 21.56 -24.05
C THR A 231 -2.58 22.05 -24.14
N GLY A 232 -1.72 21.20 -24.65
CA GLY A 232 -0.35 21.49 -24.99
C GLY A 232 -0.03 20.94 -26.37
N VAL A 233 1.12 21.32 -26.92
CA VAL A 233 1.59 20.84 -28.23
C VAL A 233 2.96 20.21 -28.04
N THR A 234 3.19 18.99 -28.56
CA THR A 234 4.48 18.32 -28.53
C THR A 234 5.45 18.99 -29.51
N ALA A 235 6.74 18.69 -29.42
CA ALA A 235 7.76 19.17 -30.35
C ALA A 235 7.43 18.82 -31.82
N ASP A 236 6.71 17.71 -32.05
CA ASP A 236 6.25 17.27 -33.38
C ASP A 236 4.93 17.90 -33.82
N GLY A 237 4.42 18.90 -33.09
CA GLY A 237 3.19 19.63 -33.44
C GLY A 237 1.88 18.88 -33.10
N VAL A 238 1.93 17.78 -32.32
CA VAL A 238 0.74 17.03 -31.93
C VAL A 238 0.11 17.64 -30.70
N GLU A 239 -1.16 18.02 -30.79
CA GLU A 239 -1.91 18.52 -29.64
C GLU A 239 -2.24 17.40 -28.65
N PHE A 240 -2.17 17.69 -27.35
CA PHE A 240 -2.51 16.76 -26.28
C PHE A 240 -3.18 17.47 -25.10
N THR A 241 -3.98 16.74 -24.34
CA THR A 241 -4.56 17.22 -23.08
C THR A 241 -3.54 17.08 -21.96
N LYS A 242 -3.32 18.13 -21.17
CA LYS A 242 -2.38 18.13 -20.03
C LYS A 242 -2.80 17.13 -18.95
N ALA A 243 -1.83 16.53 -18.26
CA ALA A 243 -2.06 15.44 -17.30
C ALA A 243 -2.85 15.82 -16.05
N TRP A 244 -2.91 17.11 -15.71
CA TRP A 244 -3.68 17.61 -14.58
C TRP A 244 -5.16 17.94 -14.91
N VAL A 245 -5.59 17.82 -16.16
CA VAL A 245 -6.99 18.09 -16.60
C VAL A 245 -7.90 16.94 -16.22
N LEU A 246 -9.02 17.27 -15.55
CA LEU A 246 -10.00 16.30 -15.06
C LEU A 246 -11.01 15.91 -16.16
N ASN A 247 -11.19 14.61 -16.38
CA ASN A 247 -12.20 14.08 -17.30
C ASN A 247 -13.51 13.77 -16.58
N TRP A 248 -14.37 14.78 -16.41
CA TRP A 248 -15.65 14.65 -15.70
C TRP A 248 -16.66 13.74 -16.37
N ASN A 249 -16.57 13.49 -17.69
CA ASN A 249 -17.48 12.59 -18.40
C ASN A 249 -17.44 11.18 -17.81
N LYS A 250 -16.25 10.70 -17.43
CA LYS A 250 -16.06 9.40 -16.77
C LYS A 250 -16.86 9.27 -15.47
N VAL A 251 -16.96 10.35 -14.69
CA VAL A 251 -17.75 10.37 -13.45
C VAL A 251 -19.24 10.48 -13.75
N ALA A 252 -19.62 11.25 -14.76
CA ALA A 252 -21.02 11.41 -15.15
C ALA A 252 -21.63 10.07 -15.62
N GLU A 253 -20.90 9.30 -16.42
CA GLU A 253 -21.31 8.01 -16.98
C GLU A 253 -21.33 6.87 -15.96
N ALA A 254 -20.53 6.96 -14.89
CA ALA A 254 -20.45 5.91 -13.87
C ALA A 254 -21.80 5.76 -13.11
N SER A 255 -22.19 4.53 -12.86
CA SER A 255 -23.40 4.20 -12.10
C SER A 255 -23.27 4.56 -10.61
N TRP A 256 -24.43 4.75 -9.94
CA TRP A 256 -24.46 4.99 -8.50
C TRP A 256 -24.24 3.72 -7.66
N PHE A 257 -24.63 2.58 -8.20
CA PHE A 257 -24.52 1.30 -7.51
C PHE A 257 -24.13 0.21 -8.49
N ALA A 258 -23.14 -0.60 -8.10
CA ALA A 258 -22.80 -1.85 -8.77
C ALA A 258 -22.17 -2.82 -7.77
N ILE A 259 -22.40 -4.10 -8.00
CA ILE A 259 -21.77 -5.17 -7.22
C ILE A 259 -20.33 -5.36 -7.74
N PRO A 260 -19.35 -5.52 -6.86
CA PRO A 260 -17.97 -5.83 -7.23
C PRO A 260 -17.88 -7.05 -8.16
N LYS A 261 -17.13 -6.91 -9.25
CA LYS A 261 -17.03 -7.95 -10.28
C LYS A 261 -15.96 -8.97 -9.90
N LEU A 262 -16.34 -10.24 -9.87
CA LEU A 262 -15.39 -11.33 -9.77
C LEU A 262 -14.74 -11.57 -11.14
N VAL A 263 -13.42 -11.80 -11.14
CA VAL A 263 -12.61 -12.05 -12.36
C VAL A 263 -12.85 -11.02 -13.45
N PRO A 264 -12.67 -9.71 -13.15
CA PRO A 264 -12.88 -8.65 -14.15
C PRO A 264 -11.84 -8.68 -15.28
N VAL A 265 -10.72 -9.37 -15.05
CA VAL A 265 -9.62 -9.59 -15.99
C VAL A 265 -9.33 -11.08 -16.07
N GLN A 266 -9.05 -11.59 -17.28
CA GLN A 266 -8.67 -12.98 -17.47
C GLN A 266 -7.39 -13.29 -16.66
N ILE A 267 -7.46 -14.30 -15.81
CA ILE A 267 -6.32 -14.74 -15.00
C ILE A 267 -5.39 -15.54 -15.90
N VAL A 268 -4.10 -15.20 -15.89
CA VAL A 268 -3.06 -15.86 -16.67
C VAL A 268 -1.99 -16.37 -15.70
N PHE A 269 -1.52 -17.60 -15.89
CA PHE A 269 -0.41 -18.16 -15.12
C PHE A 269 0.86 -18.17 -15.98
N ASP A 270 1.77 -17.23 -15.69
CA ASP A 270 3.03 -17.08 -16.41
C ASP A 270 4.20 -17.08 -15.40
N LEU A 271 5.20 -17.94 -15.65
CA LEU A 271 6.36 -18.07 -14.76
C LEU A 271 7.17 -16.77 -14.62
N ARG A 272 7.15 -15.91 -15.64
CA ARG A 272 7.82 -14.59 -15.59
C ARG A 272 7.21 -13.67 -14.53
N ALA A 273 5.92 -13.82 -14.25
CA ALA A 273 5.24 -13.10 -13.17
C ALA A 273 5.28 -13.90 -11.85
N ILE A 274 5.05 -15.22 -11.90
CA ILE A 274 4.91 -16.05 -10.69
C ILE A 274 6.17 -16.01 -9.82
N LEU A 275 7.36 -16.21 -10.41
CA LEU A 275 8.60 -16.32 -9.65
C LEU A 275 8.93 -15.06 -8.84
N PRO A 276 8.99 -13.85 -9.44
CA PRO A 276 9.30 -12.64 -8.68
C PRO A 276 8.20 -12.28 -7.69
N VAL A 277 6.93 -12.52 -8.02
CA VAL A 277 5.79 -12.23 -7.14
C VAL A 277 5.78 -13.16 -5.93
N MET A 278 6.07 -14.46 -6.08
CA MET A 278 6.17 -15.39 -4.94
C MET A 278 7.26 -14.98 -3.96
N ILE A 279 8.42 -14.50 -4.45
CA ILE A 279 9.49 -14.00 -3.58
C ILE A 279 9.02 -12.74 -2.84
N MET A 280 8.27 -11.87 -3.51
CA MET A 280 7.71 -10.68 -2.86
C MET A 280 6.74 -11.06 -1.74
N PHE A 281 5.99 -12.15 -1.85
CA PHE A 281 5.13 -12.65 -0.77
C PHE A 281 5.90 -13.11 0.50
N ILE A 282 7.15 -13.52 0.36
CA ILE A 282 8.03 -13.74 1.54
C ILE A 282 8.32 -12.39 2.22
N VAL A 283 8.55 -11.36 1.43
CA VAL A 283 8.83 -10.00 1.92
C VAL A 283 7.62 -9.41 2.63
N THR A 284 6.41 -9.56 2.07
CA THR A 284 5.17 -9.06 2.70
C THR A 284 4.81 -9.83 3.96
N ALA A 285 5.08 -11.13 4.03
CA ALA A 285 4.96 -11.88 5.28
C ALA A 285 5.84 -11.30 6.40
N VAL A 286 7.06 -10.86 6.05
CA VAL A 286 7.97 -10.18 7.00
C VAL A 286 7.41 -8.81 7.41
N GLU A 287 6.90 -8.03 6.46
CA GLU A 287 6.24 -6.74 6.71
C GLU A 287 5.06 -6.91 7.68
N THR A 288 4.17 -7.87 7.42
CA THR A 288 3.01 -8.17 8.27
C THR A 288 3.41 -8.58 9.70
N VAL A 289 4.49 -9.35 9.87
CA VAL A 289 5.04 -9.64 11.22
C VAL A 289 5.45 -8.34 11.92
N GLY A 290 6.12 -7.44 11.21
CA GLY A 290 6.55 -6.14 11.73
C GLY A 290 5.36 -5.27 12.15
N ASP A 291 4.37 -5.15 11.28
CA ASP A 291 3.18 -4.33 11.50
C ASP A 291 2.32 -4.84 12.66
N ILE A 292 2.05 -6.15 12.72
CA ILE A 292 1.29 -6.75 13.82
C ILE A 292 2.06 -6.55 15.14
N SER A 293 3.37 -6.80 15.17
CA SER A 293 4.19 -6.55 16.36
C SER A 293 4.15 -5.07 16.75
N GLY A 294 4.23 -4.16 15.76
CA GLY A 294 4.15 -2.73 15.98
C GLY A 294 2.84 -2.26 16.59
N VAL A 295 1.71 -2.78 16.09
CA VAL A 295 0.37 -2.46 16.61
C VAL A 295 0.15 -3.05 18.01
N MET A 296 0.59 -4.29 18.24
CA MET A 296 0.43 -4.94 19.54
C MET A 296 1.26 -4.26 20.63
N GLU A 297 2.50 -3.91 20.36
CA GLU A 297 3.35 -3.17 21.30
C GLU A 297 2.91 -1.72 21.43
N GLY A 298 2.73 -1.03 20.30
CA GLY A 298 2.39 0.39 20.27
C GLY A 298 0.98 0.69 20.79
N GLY A 299 0.00 -0.14 20.45
CA GLY A 299 -1.41 0.05 20.77
C GLY A 299 -1.84 -0.70 22.03
N MET A 300 -1.52 -1.99 22.12
CA MET A 300 -1.96 -2.89 23.19
C MET A 300 -0.99 -3.00 24.38
N GLY A 301 0.25 -2.46 24.24
CA GLY A 301 1.26 -2.49 25.30
C GLY A 301 1.81 -3.88 25.60
N ARG A 302 1.70 -4.83 24.68
CA ARG A 302 2.21 -6.21 24.82
C ARG A 302 2.76 -6.75 23.52
N GLU A 303 3.59 -7.76 23.61
CA GLU A 303 4.07 -8.48 22.43
C GLU A 303 2.93 -9.25 21.73
N ALA A 304 3.08 -9.41 20.41
CA ALA A 304 2.22 -10.29 19.63
C ALA A 304 2.51 -11.76 19.92
N THR A 305 1.46 -12.56 20.07
CA THR A 305 1.58 -14.01 20.23
C THR A 305 1.83 -14.70 18.89
N ASP A 306 2.44 -15.89 18.89
CA ASP A 306 2.64 -16.69 17.68
C ASP A 306 1.31 -16.96 16.93
N LYS A 307 0.20 -17.09 17.67
CA LYS A 307 -1.13 -17.32 17.09
C LYS A 307 -1.66 -16.09 16.36
N GLU A 308 -1.45 -14.89 16.91
CA GLU A 308 -1.84 -13.62 16.30
C GLU A 308 -1.03 -13.36 15.04
N LEU A 309 0.28 -13.57 15.09
CA LEU A 309 1.16 -13.44 13.93
C LEU A 309 0.81 -14.46 12.83
N SER A 310 0.67 -15.74 13.20
CA SER A 310 0.31 -16.81 12.25
C SER A 310 -1.04 -16.53 11.58
N GLY A 311 -2.07 -16.23 12.38
CA GLY A 311 -3.41 -15.92 11.87
C GLY A 311 -3.41 -14.67 10.99
N GLY A 312 -2.59 -13.68 11.33
CA GLY A 312 -2.41 -12.45 10.55
C GLY A 312 -1.82 -12.70 9.18
N ILE A 313 -0.74 -13.48 9.08
CA ILE A 313 -0.09 -13.82 7.80
C ILE A 313 -1.00 -14.72 6.95
N ILE A 314 -1.71 -15.68 7.57
CA ILE A 314 -2.69 -16.50 6.84
C ILE A 314 -3.79 -15.61 6.24
N CYS A 315 -4.25 -14.61 6.97
CA CYS A 315 -5.24 -13.65 6.49
C CYS A 315 -4.69 -12.76 5.37
N ASP A 316 -3.43 -12.36 5.46
CA ASP A 316 -2.72 -11.59 4.43
C ASP A 316 -2.65 -12.36 3.11
N GLY A 317 -2.16 -13.59 3.15
CA GLY A 317 -2.05 -14.44 1.97
C GLY A 317 -3.40 -14.82 1.36
N LEU A 318 -4.38 -15.29 2.16
CA LEU A 318 -5.72 -15.58 1.66
C LEU A 318 -6.45 -14.33 1.19
N GLY A 319 -6.27 -13.20 1.88
CA GLY A 319 -6.79 -11.89 1.48
C GLY A 319 -6.24 -11.48 0.11
N SER A 320 -4.94 -11.68 -0.12
CA SER A 320 -4.28 -11.46 -1.42
C SER A 320 -4.81 -12.36 -2.52
N THR A 321 -5.05 -13.64 -2.20
CA THR A 321 -5.68 -14.58 -3.15
C THR A 321 -7.09 -14.13 -3.54
N VAL A 322 -7.91 -13.74 -2.56
CA VAL A 322 -9.24 -13.19 -2.81
C VAL A 322 -9.17 -11.89 -3.60
N ALA A 323 -8.25 -10.98 -3.24
CA ALA A 323 -8.03 -9.72 -3.95
C ALA A 323 -7.73 -9.97 -5.44
N ALA A 324 -6.83 -10.90 -5.74
CA ALA A 324 -6.50 -11.26 -7.12
C ALA A 324 -7.68 -11.84 -7.90
N CYS A 325 -8.57 -12.61 -7.26
CA CYS A 325 -9.81 -13.07 -7.86
C CYS A 325 -10.79 -11.91 -8.19
N PHE A 326 -10.70 -10.80 -7.47
CA PHE A 326 -11.43 -9.57 -7.80
C PHE A 326 -10.63 -8.63 -8.73
N GLY A 327 -9.50 -9.08 -9.27
CA GLY A 327 -8.62 -8.27 -10.12
C GLY A 327 -7.87 -7.17 -9.37
N VAL A 328 -7.77 -7.26 -8.05
CA VAL A 328 -7.07 -6.30 -7.19
C VAL A 328 -5.67 -6.80 -6.88
N LEU A 329 -4.73 -5.88 -6.70
CA LEU A 329 -3.38 -6.22 -6.30
C LEU A 329 -3.37 -6.87 -4.90
N PRO A 330 -2.30 -7.61 -4.53
CA PRO A 330 -2.21 -8.27 -3.24
C PRO A 330 -2.55 -7.36 -2.06
N ASN A 331 -3.17 -7.93 -1.06
CA ASN A 331 -3.57 -7.24 0.17
C ASN A 331 -2.46 -7.37 1.22
N THR A 332 -2.32 -6.40 2.11
CA THR A 332 -1.39 -6.46 3.24
C THR A 332 -1.86 -5.57 4.39
N SER A 333 -1.19 -5.67 5.54
CA SER A 333 -1.35 -4.75 6.65
C SER A 333 -0.86 -3.33 6.29
N PHE A 334 -1.53 -2.31 6.83
CA PHE A 334 -1.19 -0.91 6.54
C PHE A 334 -0.28 -0.33 7.62
N SER A 335 1.01 -0.19 7.33
CA SER A 335 2.03 0.37 8.24
C SER A 335 1.72 1.80 8.71
N GLN A 336 1.01 2.61 7.90
CA GLN A 336 0.55 3.94 8.31
C GLN A 336 -0.44 3.87 9.47
N ASN A 337 -1.30 2.86 9.48
CA ASN A 337 -2.26 2.64 10.58
C ASN A 337 -1.57 2.14 11.85
N VAL A 338 -0.44 1.44 11.74
CA VAL A 338 0.39 1.07 12.90
C VAL A 338 0.85 2.32 13.64
N GLY A 339 1.37 3.30 12.92
CA GLY A 339 1.75 4.60 13.48
C GLY A 339 0.56 5.35 14.11
N LEU A 340 -0.62 5.30 13.47
CA LEU A 340 -1.83 5.92 13.99
C LEU A 340 -2.29 5.25 15.31
N VAL A 341 -2.31 3.92 15.35
CA VAL A 341 -2.62 3.15 16.58
C VAL A 341 -1.62 3.47 17.69
N ALA A 342 -0.31 3.52 17.38
CA ALA A 342 0.71 3.84 18.37
C ALA A 342 0.53 5.23 18.99
N MET A 343 0.10 6.23 18.20
CA MET A 343 -0.15 7.60 18.65
C MET A 343 -1.48 7.77 19.41
N THR A 344 -2.55 7.20 18.85
CA THR A 344 -3.91 7.42 19.38
C THR A 344 -4.30 6.41 20.44
N LYS A 345 -3.63 5.26 20.49
CA LYS A 345 -3.97 4.10 21.30
C LYS A 345 -5.37 3.53 21.03
N VAL A 346 -6.00 3.94 19.93
CA VAL A 346 -7.31 3.41 19.53
C VAL A 346 -7.12 2.00 18.94
N VAL A 347 -7.54 1.01 19.72
CA VAL A 347 -7.44 -0.41 19.36
C VAL A 347 -8.80 -1.11 19.28
N ASN A 348 -9.89 -0.42 19.58
CA ASN A 348 -11.22 -1.02 19.66
C ASN A 348 -11.64 -1.67 18.33
N ARG A 349 -11.89 -2.99 18.37
CA ARG A 349 -12.30 -3.80 17.23
C ARG A 349 -13.57 -3.29 16.56
N GLY A 350 -14.56 -2.88 17.36
CA GLY A 350 -15.82 -2.34 16.84
C GLY A 350 -15.64 -1.03 16.09
N ALA A 351 -14.76 -0.14 16.58
CA ALA A 351 -14.44 1.11 15.89
C ALA A 351 -13.77 0.83 14.54
N LEU A 352 -12.74 -0.02 14.50
CA LEU A 352 -12.06 -0.38 13.26
C LEU A 352 -13.00 -1.09 12.27
N ALA A 353 -13.91 -1.94 12.77
CA ALA A 353 -14.91 -2.60 11.94
C ALA A 353 -15.88 -1.63 11.27
N THR A 354 -16.26 -0.51 11.90
CA THR A 354 -17.09 0.52 11.23
C THR A 354 -16.37 1.14 10.04
N GLY A 355 -15.06 1.34 10.15
CA GLY A 355 -14.21 1.78 9.05
C GLY A 355 -14.18 0.75 7.91
N ALA A 356 -13.97 -0.52 8.22
CA ALA A 356 -13.98 -1.59 7.23
C ALA A 356 -15.32 -1.71 6.50
N ILE A 357 -16.44 -1.59 7.22
CA ILE A 357 -17.79 -1.56 6.62
C ILE A 357 -17.94 -0.34 5.70
N PHE A 358 -17.43 0.83 6.12
CA PHE A 358 -17.45 2.03 5.27
C PHE A 358 -16.69 1.81 3.96
N LEU A 359 -15.50 1.19 4.00
CA LEU A 359 -14.75 0.81 2.79
C LEU A 359 -15.57 -0.11 1.88
N MET A 360 -16.22 -1.14 2.44
CA MET A 360 -17.09 -2.02 1.67
C MET A 360 -18.22 -1.26 0.99
N LEU A 361 -18.87 -0.34 1.71
CA LEU A 361 -19.93 0.49 1.14
C LEU A 361 -19.41 1.41 0.02
N CYS A 362 -18.23 2.01 0.18
CA CYS A 362 -17.56 2.76 -0.89
C CYS A 362 -17.31 1.89 -2.12
N GLY A 363 -16.94 0.62 -1.92
CA GLY A 363 -16.77 -0.37 -2.98
C GLY A 363 -18.06 -0.76 -3.73
N LEU A 364 -19.23 -0.36 -3.25
CA LEU A 364 -20.52 -0.53 -3.94
C LEU A 364 -20.92 0.68 -4.78
N ILE A 365 -20.14 1.76 -4.77
CA ILE A 365 -20.45 3.04 -5.41
C ILE A 365 -19.42 3.33 -6.52
N PRO A 366 -19.66 2.89 -7.79
CA PRO A 366 -18.75 3.13 -8.93
C PRO A 366 -18.40 4.61 -9.16
N LYS A 367 -19.30 5.54 -8.85
CA LYS A 367 -19.00 6.98 -8.94
C LYS A 367 -17.82 7.41 -8.09
N LEU A 368 -17.60 6.80 -6.92
CA LEU A 368 -16.42 7.05 -6.11
C LEU A 368 -15.15 6.52 -6.80
N GLY A 369 -15.22 5.31 -7.36
CA GLY A 369 -14.13 4.75 -8.17
C GLY A 369 -13.79 5.62 -9.38
N ALA A 370 -14.80 6.11 -10.09
CA ALA A 370 -14.65 7.03 -11.23
C ALA A 370 -14.01 8.34 -10.80
N LEU A 371 -14.48 8.95 -9.70
CA LEU A 371 -13.88 10.18 -9.14
C LEU A 371 -12.40 9.99 -8.84
N ILE A 372 -12.02 8.86 -8.23
CA ILE A 372 -10.63 8.56 -7.92
C ILE A 372 -9.82 8.29 -9.19
N SER A 373 -10.40 7.63 -10.20
CA SER A 373 -9.71 7.28 -11.44
C SER A 373 -9.35 8.49 -12.32
N ILE A 374 -10.04 9.62 -12.15
CA ILE A 374 -9.74 10.89 -12.86
C ILE A 374 -8.74 11.76 -12.09
N MET A 375 -8.26 11.30 -10.94
CA MET A 375 -7.31 12.06 -10.12
C MET A 375 -6.03 12.35 -10.91
N PRO A 376 -5.61 13.64 -11.03
CA PRO A 376 -4.35 13.96 -11.67
C PRO A 376 -3.18 13.25 -11.03
N GLN A 377 -2.27 12.70 -11.84
CA GLN A 377 -1.09 12.00 -11.32
C GLN A 377 -0.22 12.90 -10.42
N ALA A 378 -0.17 14.21 -10.68
CA ALA A 378 0.53 15.18 -9.83
C ALA A 378 -0.09 15.28 -8.42
N VAL A 379 -1.43 15.24 -8.31
CA VAL A 379 -2.13 15.21 -7.01
C VAL A 379 -1.80 13.91 -6.26
N LEU A 380 -1.87 12.78 -6.99
CA LEU A 380 -1.49 11.47 -6.47
C LEU A 380 -0.03 11.46 -5.99
N GLY A 381 0.88 12.04 -6.77
CA GLY A 381 2.31 12.12 -6.47
C GLY A 381 2.62 12.89 -5.19
N GLY A 382 1.97 14.05 -4.98
CA GLY A 382 2.11 14.82 -3.75
C GLY A 382 1.71 14.02 -2.50
N ALA A 383 0.62 13.25 -2.59
CA ALA A 383 0.19 12.35 -1.53
C ALA A 383 1.11 11.12 -1.40
N ALA A 384 1.51 10.51 -2.52
CA ALA A 384 2.33 9.30 -2.55
C ALA A 384 3.71 9.51 -1.93
N VAL A 385 4.37 10.63 -2.19
CA VAL A 385 5.65 10.98 -1.57
C VAL A 385 5.52 10.97 -0.05
N MET A 386 4.45 11.58 0.50
CA MET A 386 4.22 11.58 1.95
C MET A 386 3.95 10.17 2.50
N MET A 387 3.15 9.35 1.78
CA MET A 387 2.83 7.99 2.20
C MET A 387 4.09 7.10 2.19
N PHE A 388 4.86 7.10 1.11
CA PHE A 388 6.05 6.26 0.98
C PHE A 388 7.15 6.68 1.96
N SER A 389 7.31 7.99 2.20
CA SER A 389 8.19 8.48 3.26
C SER A 389 7.74 8.03 4.66
N SER A 390 6.45 7.87 4.91
CA SER A 390 5.95 7.33 6.18
C SER A 390 6.33 5.85 6.36
N ILE A 391 6.36 5.05 5.27
CA ILE A 391 6.84 3.66 5.31
C ILE A 391 8.34 3.62 5.68
N VAL A 392 9.16 4.53 5.11
CA VAL A 392 10.58 4.67 5.49
C VAL A 392 10.73 4.90 7.00
N VAL A 393 9.94 5.84 7.54
CA VAL A 393 9.97 6.13 8.99
C VAL A 393 9.53 4.94 9.82
N SER A 394 8.52 4.19 9.39
CA SER A 394 8.08 2.95 10.07
C SER A 394 9.21 1.91 10.11
N GLY A 395 9.94 1.75 8.99
CA GLY A 395 11.12 0.87 8.95
C GLY A 395 12.21 1.29 9.95
N ILE A 396 12.51 2.61 10.03
CA ILE A 396 13.46 3.15 11.02
C ILE A 396 12.99 2.86 12.44
N GLN A 397 11.72 3.07 12.74
CA GLN A 397 11.15 2.81 14.06
C GLN A 397 11.25 1.33 14.45
N LEU A 398 11.06 0.40 13.51
CA LEU A 398 11.24 -1.03 13.75
C LEU A 398 12.72 -1.36 14.05
N ILE A 399 13.66 -0.83 13.24
CA ILE A 399 15.10 -1.06 13.45
C ILE A 399 15.53 -0.58 14.85
N THR A 400 15.07 0.58 15.27
CA THR A 400 15.46 1.20 16.55
C THR A 400 14.88 0.50 17.79
N LYS A 401 13.96 -0.46 17.62
CA LYS A 401 13.52 -1.32 18.74
C LYS A 401 14.60 -2.30 19.20
N GLU A 402 15.55 -2.63 18.34
CA GLU A 402 16.67 -3.49 18.65
C GLU A 402 17.90 -2.66 19.05
N LYS A 403 18.76 -3.20 19.92
CA LYS A 403 20.02 -2.53 20.25
C LYS A 403 20.88 -2.40 18.99
N MET A 404 21.41 -1.21 18.75
CA MET A 404 22.29 -0.93 17.61
C MET A 404 23.71 -1.43 17.86
N THR A 405 23.84 -2.74 17.92
CA THR A 405 25.13 -3.43 18.06
C THR A 405 25.88 -3.40 16.71
N PRO A 406 27.21 -3.68 16.70
CA PRO A 406 27.95 -3.83 15.43
C PRO A 406 27.33 -4.85 14.48
N ARG A 407 26.74 -5.93 15.01
CA ARG A 407 26.01 -6.93 14.23
C ARG A 407 24.76 -6.33 13.57
N THR A 408 23.89 -5.69 14.35
CA THR A 408 22.67 -5.03 13.86
C THR A 408 23.00 -3.97 12.81
N LEU A 409 24.00 -3.12 13.06
CA LEU A 409 24.46 -2.11 12.11
C LEU A 409 24.93 -2.72 10.79
N THR A 410 25.68 -3.83 10.85
CA THR A 410 26.16 -4.54 9.65
C THR A 410 24.99 -5.11 8.85
N ILE A 411 24.01 -5.76 9.50
CA ILE A 411 22.82 -6.29 8.82
C ILE A 411 22.11 -5.18 8.08
N VAL A 412 21.77 -4.09 8.76
CA VAL A 412 21.03 -2.96 8.19
C VAL A 412 21.80 -2.29 7.06
N SER A 413 23.07 -1.92 7.30
CA SER A 413 23.86 -1.16 6.34
C SER A 413 24.14 -1.94 5.05
N VAL A 414 24.55 -3.23 5.17
CA VAL A 414 24.88 -4.05 4.00
C VAL A 414 23.61 -4.39 3.22
N ALA A 415 22.53 -4.76 3.92
CA ALA A 415 21.26 -5.08 3.26
C ALA A 415 20.67 -3.88 2.49
N LEU A 416 20.68 -2.69 3.08
CA LEU A 416 20.24 -1.47 2.40
C LEU A 416 21.19 -1.10 1.26
N GLY A 417 22.51 -1.15 1.48
CA GLY A 417 23.51 -0.83 0.45
C GLY A 417 23.39 -1.73 -0.77
N VAL A 418 23.26 -3.04 -0.59
CA VAL A 418 23.07 -4.00 -1.68
C VAL A 418 21.68 -3.82 -2.30
N GLY A 419 20.62 -3.77 -1.50
CA GLY A 419 19.26 -3.67 -1.99
C GLY A 419 19.01 -2.40 -2.79
N TYR A 420 19.18 -1.25 -2.15
CA TYR A 420 18.99 0.05 -2.84
C TYR A 420 19.96 0.24 -4.00
N GLY A 421 21.23 -0.17 -3.82
CA GLY A 421 22.25 -0.07 -4.88
C GLY A 421 21.90 -0.88 -6.11
N MET A 422 21.39 -2.11 -5.96
CA MET A 422 20.92 -2.94 -7.08
C MET A 422 19.68 -2.35 -7.74
N GLY A 423 18.71 -1.92 -6.95
CA GLY A 423 17.50 -1.27 -7.48
C GLY A 423 17.78 0.01 -8.26
N ALA A 424 18.74 0.84 -7.80
CA ALA A 424 19.14 2.06 -8.50
C ALA A 424 19.96 1.80 -9.76
N ASN A 425 20.65 0.65 -9.87
CA ASN A 425 21.56 0.31 -10.95
C ASN A 425 21.28 -1.09 -11.52
N ALA A 426 20.03 -1.33 -11.93
CA ALA A 426 19.59 -2.62 -12.47
C ALA A 426 20.48 -3.16 -13.62
N LYS A 427 21.15 -2.27 -14.34
CA LYS A 427 22.09 -2.63 -15.44
C LYS A 427 23.27 -3.51 -14.97
N ILE A 428 23.63 -3.51 -13.69
CA ILE A 428 24.71 -4.38 -13.16
C ILE A 428 24.35 -5.87 -13.32
N LEU A 429 23.06 -6.18 -13.42
CA LEU A 429 22.54 -7.53 -13.58
C LEU A 429 22.37 -7.97 -15.04
N ALA A 430 22.68 -7.11 -16.02
CA ALA A 430 22.42 -7.36 -17.45
C ALA A 430 23.01 -8.67 -17.98
N ASN A 431 24.13 -9.14 -17.40
CA ASN A 431 24.80 -10.39 -17.79
C ASN A 431 24.43 -11.59 -16.89
N THR A 432 23.47 -11.42 -15.96
CA THR A 432 23.00 -12.52 -15.11
C THR A 432 21.82 -13.25 -15.79
N PRO A 433 21.49 -14.48 -15.36
CA PRO A 433 20.31 -15.17 -15.85
C PRO A 433 19.04 -14.31 -15.70
N GLN A 434 18.11 -14.42 -16.66
CA GLN A 434 16.90 -13.59 -16.72
C GLN A 434 16.08 -13.62 -15.39
N PHE A 435 16.01 -14.76 -14.71
CA PHE A 435 15.31 -14.86 -13.44
C PHE A 435 15.95 -13.99 -12.34
N VAL A 436 17.28 -13.81 -12.33
CA VAL A 436 17.99 -12.94 -11.39
C VAL A 436 17.67 -11.48 -11.68
N GLN A 437 17.65 -11.10 -12.97
CA GLN A 437 17.28 -9.76 -13.40
C GLN A 437 15.85 -9.41 -12.98
N LEU A 438 14.90 -10.33 -13.17
CA LEU A 438 13.50 -10.15 -12.77
C LEU A 438 13.31 -10.03 -11.25
N ILE A 439 14.07 -10.78 -10.47
CA ILE A 439 13.97 -10.81 -9.02
C ILE A 439 14.69 -9.62 -8.38
N CYS A 440 15.87 -9.26 -8.86
CA CYS A 440 16.78 -8.34 -8.19
C CYS A 440 16.92 -6.98 -8.92
N GLY A 441 16.49 -6.88 -10.19
CA GLY A 441 16.86 -5.74 -11.04
C GLY A 441 15.94 -4.53 -10.92
N GLU A 442 14.70 -4.68 -10.50
CA GLU A 442 13.72 -3.59 -10.61
C GLU A 442 13.26 -3.01 -9.26
N SER A 443 13.35 -3.77 -8.20
CA SER A 443 13.16 -3.23 -6.86
C SER A 443 14.28 -3.71 -5.97
N GLY A 444 14.95 -2.81 -5.31
CA GLY A 444 15.98 -3.17 -4.33
C GLY A 444 15.45 -3.93 -3.09
N ILE A 445 14.15 -4.18 -3.03
CA ILE A 445 13.45 -4.76 -1.89
C ILE A 445 13.86 -6.23 -1.69
N VAL A 446 13.82 -7.02 -2.75
CA VAL A 446 14.14 -8.47 -2.67
C VAL A 446 15.61 -8.70 -2.32
N PRO A 447 16.60 -8.05 -2.96
CA PRO A 447 17.99 -8.16 -2.54
C PRO A 447 18.22 -7.70 -1.10
N ALA A 448 17.57 -6.60 -0.67
CA ALA A 448 17.69 -6.13 0.71
C ALA A 448 17.18 -7.17 1.71
N ALA A 449 15.99 -7.73 1.46
CA ALA A 449 15.39 -8.75 2.33
C ALA A 449 16.27 -10.02 2.39
N PHE A 450 16.73 -10.49 1.24
CA PHE A 450 17.59 -11.68 1.17
C PHE A 450 18.89 -11.47 1.95
N VAL A 451 19.58 -10.35 1.74
CA VAL A 451 20.84 -10.03 2.42
C VAL A 451 20.61 -9.86 3.92
N ALA A 452 19.54 -9.19 4.34
CA ALA A 452 19.22 -9.02 5.76
C ALA A 452 19.01 -10.37 6.46
N ILE A 453 18.23 -11.26 5.87
CA ILE A 453 17.97 -12.60 6.40
C ILE A 453 19.26 -13.43 6.42
N LEU A 454 20.02 -13.42 5.32
CA LEU A 454 21.27 -14.16 5.20
C LEU A 454 22.28 -13.74 6.27
N LEU A 455 22.50 -12.43 6.42
CA LEU A 455 23.44 -11.91 7.44
C LEU A 455 22.93 -12.20 8.85
N ASN A 456 21.63 -12.15 9.09
CA ASN A 456 21.07 -12.53 10.39
C ASN A 456 21.34 -13.99 10.74
N CYS A 457 21.42 -14.88 9.74
CA CYS A 457 21.74 -16.29 9.93
C CYS A 457 23.24 -16.53 10.10
N LEU A 458 24.09 -15.80 9.37
CA LEU A 458 25.53 -16.07 9.27
C LEU A 458 26.36 -15.35 10.34
N LEU A 459 25.98 -14.13 10.72
CA LEU A 459 26.77 -13.37 11.68
C LEU A 459 26.62 -13.94 13.08
N PRO A 460 27.76 -13.99 13.85
CA PRO A 460 27.72 -14.44 15.23
C PRO A 460 26.73 -13.61 16.04
N ARG A 461 26.07 -14.26 17.00
CA ARG A 461 25.16 -13.55 17.90
C ARG A 461 25.99 -12.69 18.86
N ASP A 462 25.43 -11.50 19.16
CA ASP A 462 26.02 -10.65 20.19
C ASP A 462 26.02 -11.41 21.51
N GLU A 463 27.19 -11.41 22.21
CA GLU A 463 27.27 -11.91 23.57
C GLU A 463 26.33 -11.08 24.45
N LYS A 464 25.55 -11.77 25.29
CA LYS A 464 24.54 -11.14 26.16
C LYS A 464 25.16 -10.23 27.20
#